data_fdd02ac41bc127a13b2424d01127f24f
#
_entry.id   fdd02ac41bc127a13b2424d01127f24f
#
_cell.length_a   1.000
_cell.length_b   1.000
_cell.length_c   1.000
_cell.angle_alpha   90.00
_cell.angle_beta   90.00
_cell.angle_gamma   90.00
#
_symmetry.space_group_name_H-M   'P 1'
#
loop_
_entity.id
_entity.type
_entity.pdbx_description
1 polymer ?
#
loop_
_entity_poly.entity_id
_entity_poly.type
_entity_poly.pdbx_seq_one_letter_code
_entity_poly.pdbx_strand_id
1 'polypeptide(L)'
;MSATIAMPPFDAPLRASPLALSREDQHWVEQTRDAMSVEAQIAQLFVLSARHDNAAENDGLLAHAPGGIHRFPTRNLDAAWGAARHAIERSDVPLILSGDIEGGMISYPFTTAIPNQMGIAACDDLALSTDLAAIVGRESRALGYNWSFTPVVDINRAFRNAVVGTRSYGSDPERILAQARAYVRALQAQGVAACVKHWPGDGLDDRDQHLVTSVNDMDMAEWRATFGNIFGTLVDDGVMTIMSAHIALPAYIREELPDAGARAFEPASVSRLLNLKLLRGELGFQGLIVSDATIMGGLTSWMARTEAVPAVIENGCDVFLFSRNPAEDMALMLQGLREGRLSEQRLHEAVTRFLSLKAKLGLHRMTLDERIAPLEQVRETLRQSDHLDQAARAAASSVTLIKDRDAQLPIAPDRHKRVVIIADEGSSFFSGAPERDFTPLRAGLERRGFIVRSFDSDAIPTPDDADLILYLIGQEATPAHSHIFLDFARLHGSPRNGMIQFNREIPTLLVSFGQPYYLYDAPNFSTYINAYASLPDVQTALVERLTGDAPFTGVSPVDAFCGKEQLTW
;
A
#
# COMPACT_ATOMS: atom_id res chain seq x y z
N MET A 1 8.71 16.89 -33.58
CA MET A 1 9.44 15.71 -34.11
C MET A 1 9.39 14.68 -32.99
N SER A 2 8.82 13.51 -33.22
CA SER A 2 8.83 12.43 -32.22
C SER A 2 10.26 11.96 -32.04
N ALA A 3 10.85 12.19 -30.86
CA ALA A 3 12.15 11.59 -30.56
C ALA A 3 11.98 10.08 -30.64
N THR A 4 12.70 9.43 -31.54
CA THR A 4 12.69 7.96 -31.66
C THR A 4 13.36 7.42 -30.42
N ILE A 5 12.56 7.04 -29.41
CA ILE A 5 13.06 6.33 -28.22
C ILE A 5 13.51 4.96 -28.71
N ALA A 6 14.83 4.69 -28.64
CA ALA A 6 15.35 3.37 -28.98
C ALA A 6 14.78 2.34 -28.01
N MET A 7 14.00 1.39 -28.53
CA MET A 7 13.50 0.26 -27.76
C MET A 7 14.65 -0.74 -27.52
N PRO A 8 14.79 -1.30 -26.32
CA PRO A 8 15.72 -2.40 -26.10
C PRO A 8 15.39 -3.59 -27.02
N PRO A 9 16.36 -4.46 -27.30
CA PRO A 9 16.11 -5.65 -28.10
C PRO A 9 14.94 -6.47 -27.54
N PHE A 10 14.14 -7.05 -28.42
CA PHE A 10 12.93 -7.82 -28.09
C PHE A 10 13.17 -8.93 -27.03
N ASP A 11 14.35 -9.58 -27.04
CA ASP A 11 14.75 -10.65 -26.12
C ASP A 11 15.49 -10.14 -24.87
N ALA A 12 15.68 -8.83 -24.70
CA ALA A 12 16.36 -8.25 -23.55
C ALA A 12 15.77 -8.72 -22.19
N PRO A 13 14.42 -8.82 -22.03
CA PRO A 13 13.83 -9.29 -20.78
C PRO A 13 14.27 -10.69 -20.35
N LEU A 14 14.58 -11.57 -21.30
CA LEU A 14 14.98 -12.95 -21.02
C LEU A 14 16.39 -13.04 -20.40
N ARG A 15 17.25 -12.04 -20.62
CA ARG A 15 18.68 -12.09 -20.29
C ARG A 15 19.13 -11.06 -19.28
N ALA A 16 18.30 -10.04 -19.05
CA ALA A 16 18.64 -8.92 -18.17
C ALA A 16 18.13 -9.12 -16.74
N SER A 17 18.90 -8.64 -15.75
CA SER A 17 18.41 -8.51 -14.38
C SER A 17 17.20 -7.57 -14.34
N PRO A 18 16.18 -7.82 -13.48
CA PRO A 18 16.08 -8.89 -12.47
C PRO A 18 15.47 -10.20 -12.99
N LEU A 19 15.00 -10.23 -14.23
CA LEU A 19 14.26 -11.37 -14.82
C LEU A 19 15.16 -12.33 -15.62
N ALA A 20 16.50 -12.20 -15.50
CA ALA A 20 17.43 -13.08 -16.19
C ALA A 20 17.09 -14.57 -15.93
N LEU A 21 16.92 -15.34 -17.02
CA LEU A 21 16.43 -16.70 -17.02
C LEU A 21 17.50 -17.70 -17.49
N SER A 22 17.40 -18.95 -17.01
CA SER A 22 18.15 -20.07 -17.60
C SER A 22 17.70 -20.30 -19.05
N ARG A 23 18.49 -21.05 -19.83
CA ARG A 23 18.10 -21.40 -21.22
C ARG A 23 16.80 -22.21 -21.29
N GLU A 24 16.58 -23.08 -20.31
CA GLU A 24 15.36 -23.88 -20.20
C GLU A 24 14.14 -22.98 -19.95
N ASP A 25 14.25 -22.04 -19.02
CA ASP A 25 13.19 -21.08 -18.72
C ASP A 25 12.92 -20.14 -19.89
N GLN A 26 13.97 -19.68 -20.61
CA GLN A 26 13.82 -18.88 -21.82
C GLN A 26 13.02 -19.65 -22.88
N HIS A 27 13.36 -20.93 -23.10
CA HIS A 27 12.66 -21.79 -24.05
C HIS A 27 11.19 -21.98 -23.68
N TRP A 28 10.88 -22.18 -22.38
CA TRP A 28 9.50 -22.24 -21.92
C TRP A 28 8.73 -20.95 -22.21
N VAL A 29 9.31 -19.79 -21.95
CA VAL A 29 8.70 -18.47 -22.24
C VAL A 29 8.40 -18.33 -23.72
N GLU A 30 9.38 -18.61 -24.60
CA GLU A 30 9.24 -18.50 -26.04
C GLU A 30 8.18 -19.46 -26.57
N GLN A 31 8.23 -20.75 -26.21
CA GLN A 31 7.25 -21.74 -26.63
C GLN A 31 5.83 -21.39 -26.16
N THR A 32 5.67 -20.98 -24.91
CA THR A 32 4.38 -20.63 -24.35
C THR A 32 3.78 -19.43 -25.05
N ARG A 33 4.56 -18.37 -25.27
CA ARG A 33 4.13 -17.17 -25.99
C ARG A 33 3.73 -17.49 -27.42
N ASP A 34 4.59 -18.22 -28.15
CA ASP A 34 4.42 -18.48 -29.59
C ASP A 34 3.28 -19.46 -29.87
N ALA A 35 2.89 -20.27 -28.88
CA ALA A 35 1.72 -21.15 -28.97
C ALA A 35 0.38 -20.41 -28.73
N MET A 36 0.41 -19.19 -28.21
CA MET A 36 -0.79 -18.39 -27.93
C MET A 36 -1.34 -17.71 -29.18
N SER A 37 -2.67 -17.71 -29.35
CA SER A 37 -3.32 -16.77 -30.27
C SER A 37 -3.12 -15.33 -29.80
N VAL A 38 -3.36 -14.36 -30.67
CA VAL A 38 -3.29 -12.93 -30.34
C VAL A 38 -4.24 -12.59 -29.16
N GLU A 39 -5.44 -13.15 -29.17
CA GLU A 39 -6.42 -12.97 -28.10
C GLU A 39 -5.91 -13.54 -26.76
N ALA A 40 -5.27 -14.71 -26.79
CA ALA A 40 -4.66 -15.31 -25.60
C ALA A 40 -3.47 -14.49 -25.10
N GLN A 41 -2.63 -13.95 -25.98
CA GLN A 41 -1.55 -13.04 -25.62
C GLN A 41 -2.09 -11.77 -24.95
N ILE A 42 -3.15 -11.16 -25.49
CA ILE A 42 -3.82 -10.03 -24.88
C ILE A 42 -4.37 -10.40 -23.49
N ALA A 43 -5.07 -11.52 -23.37
CA ALA A 43 -5.65 -11.96 -22.10
C ALA A 43 -4.58 -12.14 -21.02
N GLN A 44 -3.39 -12.65 -21.38
CA GLN A 44 -2.27 -12.78 -20.44
C GLN A 44 -1.78 -11.45 -19.85
N LEU A 45 -2.01 -10.32 -20.51
CA LEU A 45 -1.59 -9.01 -19.98
C LEU A 45 -2.50 -8.51 -18.84
N PHE A 46 -3.64 -9.16 -18.59
CA PHE A 46 -4.60 -8.72 -17.59
C PHE A 46 -4.39 -9.40 -16.25
N VAL A 47 -4.40 -8.59 -15.18
CA VAL A 47 -4.60 -9.06 -13.81
C VAL A 47 -5.98 -8.62 -13.38
N LEU A 48 -6.89 -9.57 -13.23
CA LEU A 48 -8.29 -9.33 -12.87
C LEU A 48 -8.47 -9.36 -11.35
N SER A 49 -9.45 -8.64 -10.82
CA SER A 49 -9.68 -8.55 -9.39
C SER A 49 -10.78 -9.51 -8.90
N ALA A 50 -10.45 -10.39 -7.95
CA ALA A 50 -11.41 -11.20 -7.20
C ALA A 50 -11.75 -10.51 -5.87
N ARG A 51 -13.03 -10.29 -5.62
CA ARG A 51 -13.54 -9.62 -4.42
C ARG A 51 -14.08 -10.57 -3.37
N HIS A 52 -14.39 -11.80 -3.77
CA HIS A 52 -14.98 -12.82 -2.92
C HIS A 52 -14.20 -14.13 -3.02
N ASP A 53 -14.23 -14.92 -1.96
CA ASP A 53 -13.59 -16.23 -1.90
C ASP A 53 -14.58 -17.32 -2.32
N ASN A 54 -14.95 -17.35 -3.59
CA ASN A 54 -15.83 -18.39 -4.11
C ASN A 54 -15.42 -18.87 -5.52
N ALA A 55 -15.70 -20.13 -5.81
CA ALA A 55 -15.33 -20.75 -7.08
C ALA A 55 -16.05 -20.13 -8.28
N ALA A 56 -17.29 -19.70 -8.14
CA ALA A 56 -18.07 -19.14 -9.25
C ALA A 56 -17.49 -17.81 -9.75
N GLU A 57 -17.03 -16.92 -8.85
CA GLU A 57 -16.34 -15.70 -9.25
C GLU A 57 -15.04 -16.04 -9.98
N ASN A 58 -14.24 -16.96 -9.41
CA ASN A 58 -12.98 -17.38 -10.04
C ASN A 58 -13.21 -18.02 -11.40
N ASP A 59 -14.21 -18.87 -11.57
CA ASP A 59 -14.55 -19.46 -12.88
C ASP A 59 -14.94 -18.38 -13.89
N GLY A 60 -15.68 -17.36 -13.46
CA GLY A 60 -16.01 -16.20 -14.30
C GLY A 60 -14.77 -15.40 -14.74
N LEU A 61 -13.79 -15.20 -13.84
CA LEU A 61 -12.53 -14.54 -14.17
C LEU A 61 -11.65 -15.42 -15.07
N LEU A 62 -11.52 -16.71 -14.76
CA LEU A 62 -10.71 -17.67 -15.51
C LEU A 62 -11.23 -17.92 -16.92
N ALA A 63 -12.53 -17.74 -17.18
CA ALA A 63 -13.12 -17.80 -18.52
C ALA A 63 -12.49 -16.79 -19.50
N HIS A 64 -11.84 -15.73 -18.98
CA HIS A 64 -11.10 -14.77 -19.78
C HIS A 64 -9.61 -15.15 -19.97
N ALA A 65 -9.13 -16.26 -19.40
CA ALA A 65 -7.74 -16.72 -19.41
C ALA A 65 -6.71 -15.63 -19.02
N PRO A 66 -6.91 -14.89 -17.91
CA PRO A 66 -6.02 -13.80 -17.53
C PRO A 66 -4.63 -14.32 -17.12
N GLY A 67 -3.64 -13.44 -17.18
CA GLY A 67 -2.29 -13.76 -16.69
C GLY A 67 -2.20 -13.81 -15.17
N GLY A 68 -3.10 -13.15 -14.45
CA GLY A 68 -3.14 -13.13 -13.00
C GLY A 68 -4.51 -12.77 -12.43
N ILE A 69 -4.65 -13.03 -11.12
CA ILE A 69 -5.79 -12.59 -10.30
C ILE A 69 -5.24 -11.85 -9.08
N HIS A 70 -5.74 -10.65 -8.87
CA HIS A 70 -5.53 -9.89 -7.63
C HIS A 70 -6.64 -10.22 -6.63
N ARG A 71 -6.26 -10.47 -5.37
CA ARG A 71 -7.19 -10.84 -4.33
C ARG A 71 -7.17 -9.82 -3.21
N PHE A 72 -8.35 -9.31 -2.87
CA PHE A 72 -8.53 -8.43 -1.71
C PHE A 72 -8.59 -9.22 -0.40
N PRO A 73 -8.26 -8.61 0.75
CA PRO A 73 -8.33 -9.25 2.05
C PRO A 73 -9.76 -9.75 2.37
N THR A 74 -9.84 -11.00 2.82
CA THR A 74 -11.06 -11.65 3.27
C THR A 74 -10.89 -12.17 4.69
N ARG A 75 -11.95 -12.69 5.31
CA ARG A 75 -11.92 -13.05 6.74
C ARG A 75 -11.87 -14.56 7.02
N ASN A 76 -12.08 -15.40 6.00
CA ASN A 76 -12.15 -16.84 6.16
C ASN A 76 -10.98 -17.53 5.46
N LEU A 77 -10.08 -18.12 6.23
CA LEU A 77 -8.90 -18.81 5.70
C LEU A 77 -9.25 -19.94 4.73
N ASP A 78 -10.22 -20.79 5.08
CA ASP A 78 -10.55 -21.99 4.31
C ASP A 78 -11.15 -21.60 2.96
N ALA A 79 -12.01 -20.59 2.95
CA ALA A 79 -12.58 -20.04 1.74
C ALA A 79 -11.50 -19.35 0.88
N ALA A 80 -10.63 -18.54 1.50
CA ALA A 80 -9.52 -17.85 0.83
C ALA A 80 -8.56 -18.84 0.18
N TRP A 81 -8.14 -19.88 0.91
CA TRP A 81 -7.28 -20.95 0.41
C TRP A 81 -7.96 -21.75 -0.69
N GLY A 82 -9.22 -22.18 -0.47
CA GLY A 82 -9.97 -22.97 -1.46
C GLY A 82 -10.14 -22.22 -2.77
N ALA A 83 -10.47 -20.93 -2.73
CA ALA A 83 -10.61 -20.10 -3.92
C ALA A 83 -9.27 -19.89 -4.65
N ALA A 84 -8.17 -19.68 -3.90
CA ALA A 84 -6.82 -19.57 -4.49
C ALA A 84 -6.40 -20.89 -5.17
N ARG A 85 -6.55 -22.03 -4.48
CA ARG A 85 -6.20 -23.33 -5.01
C ARG A 85 -7.00 -23.67 -6.26
N HIS A 86 -8.31 -23.42 -6.25
CA HIS A 86 -9.18 -23.61 -7.40
C HIS A 86 -8.70 -22.80 -8.63
N ALA A 87 -8.36 -21.53 -8.41
CA ALA A 87 -7.87 -20.68 -9.51
C ALA A 87 -6.53 -21.16 -10.08
N ILE A 88 -5.58 -21.54 -9.21
CA ILE A 88 -4.27 -22.06 -9.63
C ILE A 88 -4.40 -23.37 -10.41
N GLU A 89 -5.24 -24.30 -9.93
CA GLU A 89 -5.42 -25.63 -10.53
C GLU A 89 -6.04 -25.57 -11.93
N ARG A 90 -6.96 -24.62 -12.18
CA ARG A 90 -7.71 -24.51 -13.44
C ARG A 90 -7.04 -23.60 -14.49
N SER A 91 -5.87 -23.07 -14.19
CA SER A 91 -5.15 -22.18 -15.12
C SER A 91 -4.16 -22.96 -15.97
N ASP A 92 -4.33 -22.95 -17.30
CA ASP A 92 -3.44 -23.63 -18.25
C ASP A 92 -2.02 -23.04 -18.23
N VAL A 93 -1.92 -21.70 -18.24
CA VAL A 93 -0.67 -20.97 -18.01
C VAL A 93 -0.58 -20.64 -16.53
N PRO A 94 0.57 -20.89 -15.85
CA PRO A 94 0.71 -20.61 -14.43
C PRO A 94 0.19 -19.24 -14.04
N LEU A 95 -0.75 -19.20 -13.09
CA LEU A 95 -1.41 -17.98 -12.66
C LEU A 95 -0.55 -17.19 -11.69
N ILE A 96 -0.49 -15.87 -11.88
CA ILE A 96 -0.03 -14.95 -10.85
C ILE A 96 -1.19 -14.70 -9.87
N LEU A 97 -0.94 -14.87 -8.57
CA LEU A 97 -1.81 -14.36 -7.51
C LEU A 97 -1.15 -13.16 -6.84
N SER A 98 -1.79 -12.00 -6.93
CA SER A 98 -1.29 -10.77 -6.34
C SER A 98 -2.18 -10.24 -5.21
N GLY A 99 -1.61 -9.41 -4.34
CA GLY A 99 -2.30 -8.70 -3.28
C GLY A 99 -1.55 -7.44 -2.85
N ASP A 100 -2.27 -6.48 -2.25
CA ASP A 100 -1.68 -5.37 -1.51
C ASP A 100 -1.42 -5.82 -0.08
N ILE A 101 -0.21 -6.32 0.21
CA ILE A 101 0.13 -6.88 1.52
C ILE A 101 0.95 -5.85 2.29
N GLU A 102 0.30 -4.73 2.64
CA GLU A 102 0.96 -3.54 3.20
C GLU A 102 1.04 -3.52 4.73
N GLY A 103 0.36 -4.42 5.43
CA GLY A 103 0.22 -4.38 6.88
C GLY A 103 -0.90 -3.43 7.35
N GLY A 104 -1.01 -3.24 8.66
CA GLY A 104 -2.08 -2.41 9.25
C GLY A 104 -3.46 -2.92 8.89
N MET A 105 -4.32 -2.01 8.44
CA MET A 105 -5.69 -2.29 8.01
C MET A 105 -5.77 -3.21 6.77
N ILE A 106 -4.75 -3.21 5.92
CA ILE A 106 -4.69 -4.05 4.70
C ILE A 106 -3.98 -5.37 5.03
N SER A 107 -4.48 -6.07 6.03
CA SER A 107 -3.97 -7.38 6.46
C SER A 107 -5.08 -8.42 6.47
N TYR A 108 -4.72 -9.67 6.17
CA TYR A 108 -5.65 -10.77 6.35
C TYR A 108 -5.77 -11.10 7.84
N PRO A 109 -6.98 -11.19 8.43
CA PRO A 109 -7.15 -11.39 9.87
C PRO A 109 -6.64 -12.75 10.37
N PHE A 110 -6.36 -13.69 9.47
CA PHE A 110 -5.79 -15.01 9.78
C PHE A 110 -4.27 -15.08 9.61
N THR A 111 -3.61 -13.99 9.18
CA THR A 111 -2.14 -13.87 9.12
C THR A 111 -1.61 -13.16 10.37
N THR A 112 -0.29 -13.08 10.49
CA THR A 112 0.37 -12.27 11.51
C THR A 112 0.08 -10.79 11.25
N ALA A 113 -0.62 -10.14 12.17
CA ALA A 113 -0.95 -8.73 12.07
C ALA A 113 0.29 -7.88 12.40
N ILE A 114 0.83 -7.19 11.40
CA ILE A 114 1.96 -6.27 11.56
C ILE A 114 1.48 -4.81 11.42
N PRO A 115 2.14 -3.83 12.04
CA PRO A 115 1.87 -2.42 11.76
C PRO A 115 2.00 -2.09 10.28
N ASN A 116 1.35 -1.02 9.83
CA ASN A 116 1.57 -0.46 8.49
C ASN A 116 3.02 0.07 8.34
N GLN A 117 3.41 0.43 7.13
CA GLN A 117 4.79 0.84 6.82
C GLN A 117 5.28 2.02 7.69
N MET A 118 4.41 2.99 8.00
CA MET A 118 4.78 4.11 8.87
C MET A 118 5.02 3.64 10.33
N GLY A 119 4.18 2.75 10.84
CA GLY A 119 4.38 2.13 12.16
C GLY A 119 5.67 1.29 12.22
N ILE A 120 5.98 0.55 11.16
CA ILE A 120 7.25 -0.19 11.04
C ILE A 120 8.45 0.79 11.03
N ALA A 121 8.37 1.89 10.27
CA ALA A 121 9.42 2.90 10.25
C ALA A 121 9.60 3.60 11.61
N ALA A 122 8.52 3.76 12.37
CA ALA A 122 8.57 4.35 13.71
C ALA A 122 9.29 3.46 14.74
N CYS A 123 9.44 2.16 14.50
CA CYS A 123 10.24 1.28 15.34
C CYS A 123 11.73 1.63 15.33
N ASP A 124 12.21 2.30 14.28
CA ASP A 124 13.61 2.68 14.05
C ASP A 124 14.60 1.49 14.16
N ASP A 125 14.14 0.30 13.78
CA ASP A 125 14.86 -0.97 13.83
C ASP A 125 14.77 -1.68 12.47
N LEU A 126 15.82 -1.52 11.64
CA LEU A 126 15.86 -2.10 10.30
C LEU A 126 15.94 -3.65 10.32
N ALA A 127 16.50 -4.25 11.37
CA ALA A 127 16.53 -5.69 11.50
C ALA A 127 15.12 -6.24 11.75
N LEU A 128 14.36 -5.62 12.66
CA LEU A 128 12.95 -5.95 12.90
C LEU A 128 12.12 -5.78 11.62
N SER A 129 12.31 -4.68 10.87
CA SER A 129 11.63 -4.45 9.60
C SER A 129 11.92 -5.56 8.58
N THR A 130 13.16 -6.06 8.54
CA THR A 130 13.57 -7.17 7.67
C THR A 130 12.88 -8.48 8.08
N ASP A 131 12.82 -8.78 9.37
CA ASP A 131 12.15 -9.98 9.89
C ASP A 131 10.65 -9.95 9.59
N LEU A 132 9.98 -8.79 9.78
CA LEU A 132 8.57 -8.62 9.44
C LEU A 132 8.29 -8.81 7.95
N ALA A 133 9.15 -8.28 7.08
CA ALA A 133 9.03 -8.49 5.63
C ALA A 133 9.20 -9.97 5.24
N ALA A 134 10.09 -10.70 5.91
CA ALA A 134 10.26 -12.15 5.70
C ALA A 134 9.03 -12.94 6.19
N ILE A 135 8.40 -12.53 7.30
CA ILE A 135 7.14 -13.11 7.79
C ILE A 135 6.02 -12.89 6.77
N VAL A 136 5.84 -11.65 6.29
CA VAL A 136 4.88 -11.33 5.23
C VAL A 136 5.11 -12.21 4.00
N GLY A 137 6.34 -12.35 3.56
CA GLY A 137 6.69 -13.18 2.41
C GLY A 137 6.35 -14.67 2.62
N ARG A 138 6.71 -15.25 3.77
CA ARG A 138 6.41 -16.65 4.10
C ARG A 138 4.92 -16.96 4.16
N GLU A 139 4.17 -16.13 4.89
CA GLU A 139 2.73 -16.35 5.06
C GLU A 139 1.97 -16.13 3.74
N SER A 140 2.37 -15.09 2.97
CA SER A 140 1.81 -14.85 1.64
C SER A 140 2.07 -16.01 0.68
N ARG A 141 3.33 -16.52 0.66
CA ARG A 141 3.72 -17.63 -0.19
C ARG A 141 2.96 -18.91 0.14
N ALA A 142 2.73 -19.20 1.43
CA ALA A 142 1.93 -20.34 1.88
C ALA A 142 0.47 -20.26 1.37
N LEU A 143 -0.10 -19.06 1.33
CA LEU A 143 -1.44 -18.77 0.80
C LEU A 143 -1.52 -18.75 -0.75
N GLY A 144 -0.40 -19.03 -1.45
CA GLY A 144 -0.33 -19.06 -2.89
C GLY A 144 -0.04 -17.70 -3.55
N TYR A 145 0.12 -16.62 -2.77
CA TYR A 145 0.55 -15.34 -3.34
C TYR A 145 1.99 -15.44 -3.83
N ASN A 146 2.23 -14.88 -5.00
CA ASN A 146 3.55 -14.86 -5.64
C ASN A 146 3.94 -13.47 -6.16
N TRP A 147 3.06 -12.46 -5.95
CA TRP A 147 3.31 -11.05 -6.26
C TRP A 147 2.63 -10.15 -5.24
N SER A 148 3.39 -9.30 -4.59
CA SER A 148 2.87 -8.28 -3.67
C SER A 148 3.09 -6.89 -4.25
N PHE A 149 2.05 -6.05 -4.24
CA PHE A 149 2.16 -4.65 -4.65
C PHE A 149 2.70 -3.79 -3.51
N THR A 150 3.88 -4.18 -3.03
CA THR A 150 4.66 -3.56 -1.96
C THR A 150 6.15 -3.63 -2.26
N PRO A 151 6.97 -2.73 -1.69
CA PRO A 151 6.65 -1.66 -0.75
C PRO A 151 6.22 -0.36 -1.44
N VAL A 152 5.55 0.53 -0.67
CA VAL A 152 5.31 1.92 -1.06
C VAL A 152 6.55 2.75 -0.72
N VAL A 153 7.10 3.46 -1.71
CA VAL A 153 8.31 4.31 -1.57
C VAL A 153 8.02 5.79 -1.72
N ASP A 154 6.76 6.16 -1.64
CA ASP A 154 6.31 7.54 -1.73
C ASP A 154 6.86 8.37 -0.56
N ILE A 155 7.20 9.63 -0.82
CA ILE A 155 7.75 10.54 0.19
C ILE A 155 6.61 11.35 0.79
N ASN A 156 6.25 11.10 2.04
CA ASN A 156 5.11 11.72 2.71
C ASN A 156 5.42 13.16 3.14
N ARG A 157 5.25 14.12 2.23
CA ARG A 157 5.40 15.56 2.48
C ARG A 157 4.07 16.30 2.55
N ALA A 158 3.09 15.88 1.75
CA ALA A 158 1.74 16.45 1.77
C ALA A 158 0.94 15.86 2.93
N PHE A 159 0.97 16.53 4.09
CA PHE A 159 0.33 16.04 5.32
C PHE A 159 -1.19 15.88 5.21
N ARG A 160 -1.83 16.46 4.21
CA ARG A 160 -3.26 16.31 3.92
C ARG A 160 -3.58 15.17 2.95
N ASN A 161 -2.57 14.56 2.33
CA ASN A 161 -2.80 13.47 1.41
C ASN A 161 -3.43 12.28 2.13
N ALA A 162 -4.59 11.81 1.62
CA ALA A 162 -5.37 10.76 2.25
C ALA A 162 -4.88 9.35 1.91
N VAL A 163 -4.08 9.20 0.84
CA VAL A 163 -3.76 7.88 0.27
C VAL A 163 -2.31 7.43 0.51
N VAL A 164 -1.38 8.37 0.64
CA VAL A 164 0.03 8.04 0.96
C VAL A 164 0.16 7.79 2.47
N GLY A 165 -0.02 8.79 3.29
CA GLY A 165 -0.15 8.73 4.75
C GLY A 165 0.62 7.57 5.39
N THR A 166 -0.10 6.73 6.10
CA THR A 166 0.44 5.57 6.83
C THR A 166 1.02 4.46 5.95
N ARG A 167 0.82 4.50 4.63
CA ARG A 167 1.38 3.54 3.67
C ARG A 167 2.85 3.81 3.36
N SER A 168 3.36 5.03 3.60
CA SER A 168 4.76 5.42 3.40
C SER A 168 5.62 5.12 4.64
N TYR A 169 6.92 4.87 4.44
CA TYR A 169 7.91 4.80 5.52
C TYR A 169 8.29 6.17 6.12
N GLY A 170 7.67 7.26 5.67
CA GLY A 170 7.89 8.59 6.21
C GLY A 170 8.22 9.66 5.16
N SER A 171 8.90 10.72 5.60
CA SER A 171 9.27 11.86 4.75
C SER A 171 10.76 11.96 4.42
N ASP A 172 11.60 11.12 5.03
CA ASP A 172 13.04 11.06 4.77
C ASP A 172 13.38 10.05 3.67
N PRO A 173 13.90 10.49 2.50
CA PRO A 173 14.24 9.60 1.39
C PRO A 173 15.27 8.51 1.74
N GLU A 174 16.23 8.79 2.63
CA GLU A 174 17.24 7.81 3.02
C GLU A 174 16.64 6.69 3.88
N ARG A 175 15.77 7.04 4.83
CA ARG A 175 15.01 6.06 5.63
C ARG A 175 14.10 5.22 4.75
N ILE A 176 13.35 5.86 3.84
CA ILE A 176 12.47 5.16 2.88
C ILE A 176 13.28 4.15 2.06
N LEU A 177 14.42 4.57 1.51
CA LEU A 177 15.29 3.69 0.73
C LEU A 177 15.82 2.52 1.54
N ALA A 178 16.30 2.75 2.77
CA ALA A 178 16.82 1.69 3.64
C ALA A 178 15.74 0.64 3.95
N GLN A 179 14.54 1.08 4.32
CA GLN A 179 13.38 0.23 4.60
C GLN A 179 12.94 -0.55 3.36
N ALA A 180 12.81 0.12 2.21
CA ALA A 180 12.40 -0.51 0.96
C ALA A 180 13.39 -1.58 0.47
N ARG A 181 14.71 -1.32 0.58
CA ARG A 181 15.77 -2.31 0.26
C ARG A 181 15.65 -3.56 1.11
N ALA A 182 15.48 -3.39 2.42
CA ALA A 182 15.31 -4.50 3.36
C ALA A 182 14.06 -5.31 3.01
N TYR A 183 12.94 -4.63 2.79
CA TYR A 183 11.66 -5.24 2.44
C TYR A 183 11.71 -6.02 1.14
N VAL A 184 12.20 -5.41 0.04
CA VAL A 184 12.29 -6.05 -1.28
C VAL A 184 13.13 -7.32 -1.22
N ARG A 185 14.31 -7.26 -0.57
CA ARG A 185 15.20 -8.41 -0.44
C ARG A 185 14.55 -9.54 0.36
N ALA A 186 13.95 -9.22 1.51
CA ALA A 186 13.33 -10.21 2.38
C ALA A 186 12.12 -10.88 1.72
N LEU A 187 11.25 -10.10 1.07
CA LEU A 187 10.07 -10.60 0.37
C LEU A 187 10.45 -11.49 -0.82
N GLN A 188 11.36 -11.01 -1.69
CA GLN A 188 11.79 -11.76 -2.88
C GLN A 188 12.55 -13.04 -2.52
N ALA A 189 13.25 -13.08 -1.39
CA ALA A 189 13.87 -14.30 -0.88
C ALA A 189 12.86 -15.39 -0.49
N GLN A 190 11.61 -15.04 -0.23
CA GLN A 190 10.52 -15.99 0.03
C GLN A 190 9.79 -16.45 -1.25
N GLY A 191 10.24 -16.05 -2.44
CA GLY A 191 9.59 -16.40 -3.72
C GLY A 191 8.34 -15.59 -4.02
N VAL A 192 8.19 -14.40 -3.43
CA VAL A 192 7.14 -13.44 -3.74
C VAL A 192 7.77 -12.22 -4.41
N ALA A 193 7.37 -11.90 -5.64
CA ALA A 193 7.86 -10.70 -6.32
C ALA A 193 7.41 -9.43 -5.59
N ALA A 194 8.32 -8.52 -5.35
CA ALA A 194 8.02 -7.19 -4.84
C ALA A 194 7.63 -6.25 -5.99
N CYS A 195 6.72 -5.32 -5.72
CA CYS A 195 6.33 -4.25 -6.63
C CYS A 195 6.49 -2.90 -5.96
N VAL A 196 7.54 -2.19 -6.31
CA VAL A 196 7.80 -0.85 -5.79
C VAL A 196 6.83 0.14 -6.42
N LYS A 197 6.22 0.99 -5.60
CA LYS A 197 5.18 1.94 -6.02
C LYS A 197 5.22 3.24 -5.20
N HIS A 198 4.75 4.35 -5.76
CA HIS A 198 4.04 4.53 -7.03
C HIS A 198 4.91 5.35 -7.99
N TRP A 199 5.34 4.77 -9.12
CA TRP A 199 6.17 5.49 -10.10
C TRP A 199 5.39 6.63 -10.76
N PRO A 200 5.95 7.87 -10.91
CA PRO A 200 7.32 8.34 -10.60
C PRO A 200 7.51 8.94 -9.20
N GLY A 201 6.62 8.66 -8.26
CA GLY A 201 6.66 9.09 -6.86
C GLY A 201 5.47 9.96 -6.47
N ASP A 202 4.76 9.56 -5.40
CA ASP A 202 3.63 10.27 -4.80
C ASP A 202 4.01 10.91 -3.45
N GLY A 203 3.03 11.59 -2.81
CA GLY A 203 3.16 12.16 -1.48
C GLY A 203 3.49 13.65 -1.42
N LEU A 204 3.48 14.33 -2.56
CA LEU A 204 3.69 15.78 -2.67
C LEU A 204 2.38 16.54 -2.93
N ASP A 205 1.43 15.90 -3.62
CA ASP A 205 0.12 16.44 -3.91
C ASP A 205 -0.87 16.08 -2.81
N ASP A 206 -1.71 17.02 -2.37
CA ASP A 206 -2.81 16.75 -1.44
C ASP A 206 -3.91 15.88 -2.07
N ARG A 207 -3.97 15.83 -3.40
CA ARG A 207 -5.00 15.11 -4.14
C ARG A 207 -4.70 13.62 -4.24
N ASP A 208 -5.75 12.85 -4.29
CA ASP A 208 -5.72 11.39 -4.41
C ASP A 208 -5.77 10.96 -5.88
N GLN A 209 -4.78 10.19 -6.34
CA GLN A 209 -4.74 9.63 -7.69
C GLN A 209 -5.90 8.67 -8.02
N HIS A 210 -6.62 8.16 -7.00
CA HIS A 210 -7.85 7.41 -7.23
C HIS A 210 -8.99 8.28 -7.78
N LEU A 211 -8.93 9.61 -7.56
CA LEU A 211 -9.96 10.56 -7.96
C LEU A 211 -9.56 11.42 -9.16
N VAL A 212 -8.30 11.87 -9.20
CA VAL A 212 -7.75 12.71 -10.26
C VAL A 212 -6.27 12.38 -10.46
N THR A 213 -5.69 12.77 -11.61
CA THR A 213 -4.22 12.70 -11.80
C THR A 213 -3.54 13.55 -10.73
N SER A 214 -2.70 12.94 -9.89
CA SER A 214 -1.83 13.66 -8.96
C SER A 214 -0.55 14.13 -9.66
N VAL A 215 0.13 15.10 -9.04
CA VAL A 215 1.30 15.74 -9.64
C VAL A 215 2.49 15.68 -8.68
N ASN A 216 3.58 15.10 -9.16
CA ASN A 216 4.87 15.29 -8.55
C ASN A 216 5.48 16.57 -9.12
N ASP A 217 5.48 17.65 -8.34
CA ASP A 217 5.87 18.99 -8.76
C ASP A 217 7.34 19.34 -8.48
N MET A 218 8.15 18.36 -8.09
CA MET A 218 9.60 18.53 -7.91
C MET A 218 10.26 18.99 -9.21
N ASP A 219 11.27 19.84 -9.10
CA ASP A 219 12.21 20.02 -10.20
C ASP A 219 13.05 18.75 -10.40
N MET A 220 13.68 18.61 -11.57
CA MET A 220 14.42 17.38 -11.89
C MET A 220 15.68 17.17 -11.06
N ALA A 221 16.28 18.22 -10.52
CA ALA A 221 17.45 18.09 -9.64
C ALA A 221 17.03 17.46 -8.30
N GLU A 222 15.95 17.96 -7.71
CA GLU A 222 15.38 17.39 -6.47
C GLU A 222 14.82 15.99 -6.71
N TRP A 223 14.07 15.77 -7.80
CA TRP A 223 13.54 14.45 -8.14
C TRP A 223 14.65 13.41 -8.32
N ARG A 224 15.74 13.74 -9.04
CA ARG A 224 16.88 12.81 -9.20
C ARG A 224 17.58 12.50 -7.88
N ALA A 225 17.69 13.49 -6.98
CA ALA A 225 18.29 13.30 -5.66
C ALA A 225 17.43 12.49 -4.69
N THR A 226 16.12 12.40 -4.91
CA THR A 226 15.16 11.73 -4.03
C THR A 226 14.55 10.50 -4.70
N PHE A 227 13.43 10.62 -5.40
CA PHE A 227 12.76 9.50 -6.08
C PHE A 227 13.66 8.81 -7.11
N GLY A 228 14.41 9.57 -7.89
CA GLY A 228 15.36 9.02 -8.87
C GLY A 228 16.41 8.12 -8.20
N ASN A 229 16.95 8.55 -7.05
CA ASN A 229 17.87 7.74 -6.25
C ASN A 229 17.18 6.50 -5.64
N ILE A 230 15.95 6.64 -5.11
CA ILE A 230 15.20 5.52 -4.53
C ILE A 230 14.91 4.45 -5.59
N PHE A 231 14.28 4.83 -6.71
CA PHE A 231 13.96 3.89 -7.78
C PHE A 231 15.21 3.31 -8.43
N GLY A 232 16.22 4.14 -8.73
CA GLY A 232 17.49 3.71 -9.34
C GLY A 232 18.22 2.67 -8.47
N THR A 233 18.35 2.93 -7.17
CA THR A 233 19.00 1.98 -6.25
C THR A 233 18.21 0.67 -6.14
N LEU A 234 16.86 0.72 -6.10
CA LEU A 234 16.05 -0.50 -6.06
C LEU A 234 16.09 -1.29 -7.39
N VAL A 235 16.26 -0.61 -8.52
CA VAL A 235 16.52 -1.23 -9.83
C VAL A 235 17.87 -1.96 -9.80
N ASP A 236 18.92 -1.32 -9.30
CA ASP A 236 20.26 -1.91 -9.18
C ASP A 236 20.27 -3.09 -8.19
N ASP A 237 19.49 -3.03 -7.12
CA ASP A 237 19.29 -4.12 -6.15
C ASP A 237 18.45 -5.29 -6.71
N GLY A 238 17.84 -5.16 -7.90
CA GLY A 238 17.13 -6.23 -8.58
C GLY A 238 15.66 -6.38 -8.18
N VAL A 239 14.96 -5.27 -7.93
CA VAL A 239 13.50 -5.30 -7.78
C VAL A 239 12.84 -5.86 -9.04
N MET A 240 11.91 -6.81 -8.87
CA MET A 240 11.32 -7.52 -10.03
C MET A 240 10.28 -6.69 -10.75
N THR A 241 9.50 -5.87 -10.04
CA THR A 241 8.39 -5.14 -10.65
C THR A 241 8.25 -3.72 -10.09
N ILE A 242 7.75 -2.80 -10.92
CA ILE A 242 7.44 -1.41 -10.56
C ILE A 242 6.03 -1.08 -11.05
N MET A 243 5.24 -0.40 -10.21
CA MET A 243 3.89 0.05 -10.57
C MET A 243 3.94 1.49 -11.09
N SER A 244 3.58 1.65 -12.35
CA SER A 244 3.43 2.95 -13.01
C SER A 244 2.05 3.51 -12.73
N ALA A 245 2.01 4.63 -12.03
CA ALA A 245 0.80 5.18 -11.43
C ALA A 245 0.18 6.33 -12.24
N HIS A 246 -0.97 6.83 -11.77
CA HIS A 246 -1.66 7.95 -12.42
C HIS A 246 -1.15 9.30 -11.88
N ILE A 247 0.19 9.42 -11.91
CA ILE A 247 0.95 10.56 -11.37
C ILE A 247 1.75 11.19 -12.52
N ALA A 248 1.64 12.51 -12.64
CA ALA A 248 2.42 13.28 -13.59
C ALA A 248 3.75 13.75 -13.00
N LEU A 249 4.80 13.84 -13.84
CA LEU A 249 6.08 14.48 -13.51
C LEU A 249 6.36 15.59 -14.55
N PRO A 250 5.72 16.77 -14.41
CA PRO A 250 5.75 17.81 -15.42
C PRO A 250 7.15 18.33 -15.71
N ALA A 251 8.03 18.34 -14.72
CA ALA A 251 9.41 18.83 -14.88
C ALA A 251 10.16 17.99 -15.92
N TYR A 252 10.08 16.65 -15.85
CA TYR A 252 10.74 15.78 -16.84
C TYR A 252 10.11 15.91 -18.23
N ILE A 253 8.79 15.96 -18.32
CA ILE A 253 8.11 16.09 -19.62
C ILE A 253 8.50 17.40 -20.30
N ARG A 254 8.63 18.52 -19.55
CA ARG A 254 9.06 19.81 -20.10
C ARG A 254 10.56 19.85 -20.47
N GLU A 255 11.40 19.11 -19.74
CA GLU A 255 12.83 18.94 -20.07
C GLU A 255 12.97 18.28 -21.46
N GLU A 256 12.11 17.28 -21.76
CA GLU A 256 12.12 16.54 -23.02
C GLU A 256 11.31 17.20 -24.15
N LEU A 257 10.24 17.89 -23.79
CA LEU A 257 9.31 18.55 -24.70
C LEU A 257 8.97 19.95 -24.14
N PRO A 258 9.81 20.98 -24.42
CA PRO A 258 9.60 22.34 -23.88
C PRO A 258 8.21 22.91 -24.15
N ASP A 259 7.60 22.57 -25.28
CA ASP A 259 6.28 23.03 -25.72
C ASP A 259 5.15 22.01 -25.39
N ALA A 260 5.33 21.16 -24.38
CA ALA A 260 4.37 20.10 -24.04
C ALA A 260 2.95 20.62 -23.69
N GLY A 261 2.84 21.83 -23.19
CA GLY A 261 1.53 22.37 -22.75
C GLY A 261 0.86 21.47 -21.71
N ALA A 262 -0.40 21.12 -21.94
CA ALA A 262 -1.16 20.22 -21.06
C ALA A 262 -0.59 18.79 -21.00
N ARG A 263 0.14 18.34 -22.03
CA ARG A 263 0.79 17.02 -22.04
C ARG A 263 1.86 16.88 -20.95
N ALA A 264 2.37 17.98 -20.39
CA ALA A 264 3.27 17.93 -19.25
C ALA A 264 2.65 17.20 -18.04
N PHE A 265 1.33 17.14 -17.95
CA PHE A 265 0.58 16.49 -16.89
C PHE A 265 0.05 15.09 -17.26
N GLU A 266 0.60 14.49 -18.29
CA GLU A 266 0.27 13.11 -18.68
C GLU A 266 0.69 12.14 -17.57
N PRO A 267 -0.25 11.29 -17.06
CA PRO A 267 0.08 10.33 -15.98
C PRO A 267 1.04 9.25 -16.47
N ALA A 268 1.93 8.82 -15.60
CA ALA A 268 2.98 7.85 -15.91
C ALA A 268 2.44 6.57 -16.55
N SER A 269 1.30 6.06 -16.08
CA SER A 269 0.67 4.84 -16.60
C SER A 269 0.39 4.85 -18.11
N VAL A 270 0.35 6.01 -18.74
CA VAL A 270 0.22 6.18 -20.21
C VAL A 270 1.30 7.05 -20.81
N SER A 271 2.35 7.38 -20.06
CA SER A 271 3.45 8.24 -20.53
C SER A 271 4.63 7.44 -21.04
N ARG A 272 4.83 7.47 -22.36
CA ARG A 272 5.98 6.83 -23.01
C ARG A 272 7.32 7.40 -22.52
N LEU A 273 7.37 8.70 -22.25
CA LEU A 273 8.58 9.35 -21.74
C LEU A 273 8.95 8.86 -20.34
N LEU A 274 7.98 8.77 -19.44
CA LEU A 274 8.25 8.33 -18.07
C LEU A 274 8.58 6.83 -18.00
N ASN A 275 7.86 5.97 -18.73
CA ASN A 275 8.08 4.53 -18.65
C ASN A 275 9.27 4.05 -19.49
N LEU A 276 9.36 4.48 -20.77
CA LEU A 276 10.36 3.94 -21.69
C LEU A 276 11.66 4.74 -21.69
N LYS A 277 11.60 6.08 -21.59
CA LYS A 277 12.82 6.89 -21.60
C LYS A 277 13.42 7.00 -20.21
N LEU A 278 12.65 7.48 -19.21
CA LEU A 278 13.18 7.70 -17.87
C LEU A 278 13.40 6.36 -17.12
N LEU A 279 12.35 5.54 -16.95
CA LEU A 279 12.47 4.33 -16.13
C LEU A 279 13.31 3.24 -16.80
N ARG A 280 13.02 2.88 -18.07
CA ARG A 280 13.80 1.84 -18.76
C ARG A 280 15.13 2.35 -19.31
N GLY A 281 15.15 3.55 -19.89
CA GLY A 281 16.33 4.09 -20.56
C GLY A 281 17.35 4.67 -19.57
N GLU A 282 16.95 5.63 -18.73
CA GLU A 282 17.88 6.34 -17.84
C GLU A 282 18.17 5.56 -16.55
N LEU A 283 17.11 5.01 -15.89
CA LEU A 283 17.30 4.19 -14.69
C LEU A 283 17.60 2.72 -14.97
N GLY A 284 17.55 2.27 -16.23
CA GLY A 284 17.97 0.94 -16.64
C GLY A 284 17.02 -0.21 -16.23
N PHE A 285 15.78 0.06 -15.84
CA PHE A 285 14.86 -0.97 -15.37
C PHE A 285 14.46 -1.97 -16.46
N GLN A 286 14.79 -3.24 -16.28
CA GLN A 286 14.46 -4.32 -17.22
C GLN A 286 13.38 -5.29 -16.67
N GLY A 287 12.91 -5.07 -15.46
CA GLY A 287 11.83 -5.83 -14.85
C GLY A 287 10.44 -5.53 -15.46
N LEU A 288 9.39 -5.98 -14.81
CA LEU A 288 8.02 -5.81 -15.25
C LEU A 288 7.42 -4.50 -14.75
N ILE A 289 6.84 -3.71 -15.65
CA ILE A 289 6.05 -2.53 -15.31
C ILE A 289 4.57 -2.91 -15.30
N VAL A 290 3.91 -2.77 -14.16
CA VAL A 290 2.45 -2.91 -14.06
C VAL A 290 1.82 -1.53 -13.99
N SER A 291 0.66 -1.33 -14.62
CA SER A 291 -0.11 -0.10 -14.42
C SER A 291 -0.71 -0.08 -13.02
N ASP A 292 -0.97 1.09 -12.47
CA ASP A 292 -1.94 1.21 -11.39
C ASP A 292 -3.36 0.90 -11.90
N ALA A 293 -4.33 0.82 -10.98
CA ALA A 293 -5.69 0.38 -11.28
C ALA A 293 -6.37 1.27 -12.33
N THR A 294 -6.58 0.76 -13.53
CA THR A 294 -7.04 1.55 -14.69
C THR A 294 -8.49 2.04 -14.58
N ILE A 295 -9.19 1.65 -13.52
CA ILE A 295 -10.52 2.16 -13.19
C ILE A 295 -10.47 3.48 -12.42
N MET A 296 -9.29 3.90 -11.92
CA MET A 296 -9.10 5.09 -11.10
C MET A 296 -9.34 6.38 -11.89
N GLY A 297 -9.82 7.39 -11.17
CA GLY A 297 -10.06 8.73 -11.71
C GLY A 297 -8.83 9.40 -12.31
N GLY A 298 -7.64 9.13 -11.77
CA GLY A 298 -6.38 9.67 -12.28
C GLY A 298 -6.08 9.31 -13.73
N LEU A 299 -6.57 8.15 -14.21
CA LEU A 299 -6.50 7.77 -15.62
C LEU A 299 -7.77 8.14 -16.38
N THR A 300 -8.94 7.82 -15.82
CA THR A 300 -10.22 7.95 -16.54
C THR A 300 -10.67 9.39 -16.73
N SER A 301 -10.16 10.34 -15.93
CA SER A 301 -10.33 11.77 -16.15
C SER A 301 -9.34 12.35 -17.17
N TRP A 302 -8.24 11.67 -17.43
CA TRP A 302 -7.22 12.12 -18.38
C TRP A 302 -7.55 11.71 -19.81
N MET A 303 -8.00 10.46 -20.02
CA MET A 303 -8.13 9.86 -21.35
C MET A 303 -9.36 8.95 -21.43
N ALA A 304 -10.03 8.95 -22.59
CA ALA A 304 -11.15 8.05 -22.85
C ALA A 304 -10.68 6.58 -22.82
N ARG A 305 -11.51 5.67 -22.28
CA ARG A 305 -11.13 4.26 -22.12
C ARG A 305 -10.75 3.56 -23.41
N THR A 306 -11.40 3.90 -24.53
CA THR A 306 -11.08 3.38 -25.86
C THR A 306 -9.64 3.68 -26.31
N GLU A 307 -9.07 4.75 -25.81
CA GLU A 307 -7.69 5.15 -26.08
C GLU A 307 -6.75 4.68 -24.96
N ALA A 308 -7.18 4.79 -23.69
CA ALA A 308 -6.39 4.44 -22.53
C ALA A 308 -5.97 2.96 -22.52
N VAL A 309 -6.89 2.04 -22.84
CA VAL A 309 -6.65 0.61 -22.76
C VAL A 309 -5.44 0.18 -23.60
N PRO A 310 -5.37 0.42 -24.92
CA PRO A 310 -4.17 0.08 -25.70
C PRO A 310 -2.95 0.96 -25.34
N ALA A 311 -3.16 2.23 -24.94
CA ALA A 311 -2.07 3.16 -24.62
C ALA A 311 -1.28 2.75 -23.37
N VAL A 312 -1.93 2.16 -22.37
CA VAL A 312 -1.24 1.64 -21.16
C VAL A 312 -0.13 0.67 -21.57
N ILE A 313 -0.41 -0.27 -22.46
CA ILE A 313 0.59 -1.25 -22.91
C ILE A 313 1.55 -0.63 -23.92
N GLU A 314 1.08 0.12 -24.92
CA GLU A 314 1.95 0.74 -25.93
C GLU A 314 2.97 1.68 -25.30
N ASN A 315 2.59 2.41 -24.24
CA ASN A 315 3.45 3.40 -23.60
C ASN A 315 4.30 2.85 -22.44
N GLY A 316 4.41 1.53 -22.33
CA GLY A 316 5.48 0.88 -21.56
C GLY A 316 5.08 0.05 -20.37
N CYS A 317 3.81 0.02 -19.94
CA CYS A 317 3.35 -0.98 -18.99
C CYS A 317 3.28 -2.36 -19.67
N ASP A 318 3.64 -3.41 -18.93
CA ASP A 318 3.60 -4.79 -19.42
C ASP A 318 2.33 -5.53 -18.96
N VAL A 319 1.69 -5.03 -17.90
CA VAL A 319 0.50 -5.61 -17.30
C VAL A 319 -0.55 -4.53 -17.06
N PHE A 320 -1.79 -4.85 -17.41
CA PHE A 320 -2.98 -4.04 -17.26
C PHE A 320 -3.70 -4.42 -15.96
N LEU A 321 -3.65 -3.53 -14.97
CA LEU A 321 -4.22 -3.80 -13.66
C LEU A 321 -5.63 -3.23 -13.55
N PHE A 322 -6.50 -4.03 -13.07
CA PHE A 322 -7.93 -3.92 -12.82
C PHE A 322 -8.72 -3.41 -14.02
N SER A 323 -9.43 -4.34 -14.61
CA SER A 323 -10.42 -4.07 -15.64
C SER A 323 -11.77 -3.70 -15.02
N ARG A 324 -12.46 -2.72 -15.61
CA ARG A 324 -13.86 -2.43 -15.30
C ARG A 324 -14.80 -3.50 -15.85
N ASN A 325 -14.51 -3.96 -17.05
CA ASN A 325 -15.20 -5.03 -17.74
C ASN A 325 -14.18 -5.81 -18.59
N PRO A 326 -13.77 -7.01 -18.17
CA PRO A 326 -12.70 -7.75 -18.85
C PRO A 326 -12.96 -7.99 -20.34
N ALA A 327 -14.17 -8.39 -20.71
CA ALA A 327 -14.50 -8.66 -22.12
C ALA A 327 -14.41 -7.39 -22.98
N GLU A 328 -14.91 -6.24 -22.47
CA GLU A 328 -14.84 -4.95 -23.14
C GLU A 328 -13.39 -4.49 -23.30
N ASP A 329 -12.60 -4.52 -22.21
CA ASP A 329 -11.22 -4.03 -22.23
C ASP A 329 -10.31 -4.88 -23.12
N MET A 330 -10.48 -6.21 -23.11
CA MET A 330 -9.76 -7.10 -24.03
C MET A 330 -10.14 -6.84 -25.50
N ALA A 331 -11.41 -6.58 -25.77
CA ALA A 331 -11.87 -6.17 -27.11
C ALA A 331 -11.27 -4.84 -27.54
N LEU A 332 -11.20 -3.84 -26.65
CA LEU A 332 -10.56 -2.54 -26.92
C LEU A 332 -9.04 -2.69 -27.15
N MET A 333 -8.38 -3.60 -26.43
CA MET A 333 -6.96 -3.91 -26.64
C MET A 333 -6.73 -4.53 -28.03
N LEU A 334 -7.56 -5.52 -28.41
CA LEU A 334 -7.51 -6.14 -29.72
C LEU A 334 -7.82 -5.14 -30.85
N GLN A 335 -8.80 -4.27 -30.65
CA GLN A 335 -9.11 -3.18 -31.57
C GLN A 335 -7.91 -2.22 -31.71
N GLY A 336 -7.29 -1.84 -30.59
CA GLY A 336 -6.08 -1.01 -30.58
C GLY A 336 -4.93 -1.63 -31.40
N LEU A 337 -4.74 -2.95 -31.31
CA LEU A 337 -3.77 -3.68 -32.11
C LEU A 337 -4.10 -3.63 -33.61
N ARG A 338 -5.35 -3.90 -33.99
CA ARG A 338 -5.81 -3.86 -35.40
C ARG A 338 -5.70 -2.47 -36.03
N GLU A 339 -5.86 -1.43 -35.24
CA GLU A 339 -5.77 -0.03 -35.66
C GLU A 339 -4.36 0.55 -35.56
N GLY A 340 -3.38 -0.22 -35.07
CA GLY A 340 -1.99 0.21 -34.89
C GLY A 340 -1.77 1.17 -33.69
N ARG A 341 -2.74 1.30 -32.76
CA ARG A 341 -2.59 2.02 -31.49
C ARG A 341 -1.84 1.21 -30.42
N LEU A 342 -1.78 -0.09 -30.59
CA LEU A 342 -0.87 -1.03 -29.94
C LEU A 342 -0.07 -1.74 -31.02
N SER A 343 1.25 -1.74 -30.91
CA SER A 343 2.11 -2.45 -31.85
C SER A 343 2.26 -3.93 -31.49
N GLU A 344 2.38 -4.81 -32.52
CA GLU A 344 2.65 -6.24 -32.29
C GLU A 344 3.95 -6.45 -31.50
N GLN A 345 4.98 -5.63 -31.79
CA GLN A 345 6.24 -5.67 -31.07
C GLN A 345 6.02 -5.44 -29.56
N ARG A 346 5.23 -4.42 -29.20
CA ARG A 346 5.00 -4.08 -27.80
C ARG A 346 4.14 -5.12 -27.09
N LEU A 347 3.15 -5.69 -27.80
CA LEU A 347 2.36 -6.82 -27.28
C LEU A 347 3.27 -8.03 -26.95
N HIS A 348 4.11 -8.43 -27.89
CA HIS A 348 5.04 -9.55 -27.71
C HIS A 348 6.04 -9.29 -26.59
N GLU A 349 6.57 -8.07 -26.47
CA GLU A 349 7.48 -7.70 -25.40
C GLU A 349 6.81 -7.76 -24.00
N ALA A 350 5.57 -7.26 -23.87
CA ALA A 350 4.81 -7.31 -22.64
C ALA A 350 4.52 -8.75 -22.18
N VAL A 351 4.03 -9.58 -23.10
CA VAL A 351 3.78 -11.01 -22.85
C VAL A 351 5.07 -11.72 -22.43
N THR A 352 6.18 -11.46 -23.15
CA THR A 352 7.49 -12.04 -22.83
C THR A 352 7.92 -11.67 -21.40
N ARG A 353 7.81 -10.40 -20.99
CA ARG A 353 8.16 -9.97 -19.61
C ARG A 353 7.26 -10.62 -18.57
N PHE A 354 5.97 -10.71 -18.81
CA PHE A 354 5.08 -11.32 -17.82
C PHE A 354 5.30 -12.83 -17.69
N LEU A 355 5.50 -13.54 -18.78
CA LEU A 355 5.91 -14.95 -18.74
C LEU A 355 7.29 -15.12 -18.09
N SER A 356 8.22 -14.17 -18.30
CA SER A 356 9.53 -14.19 -17.65
C SER A 356 9.43 -14.04 -16.13
N LEU A 357 8.51 -13.21 -15.63
CA LEU A 357 8.24 -13.14 -14.18
C LEU A 357 7.74 -14.48 -13.64
N LYS A 358 6.79 -15.13 -14.35
CA LYS A 358 6.27 -16.46 -13.98
C LYS A 358 7.38 -17.51 -13.96
N ALA A 359 8.26 -17.49 -14.96
CA ALA A 359 9.41 -18.39 -15.07
C ALA A 359 10.45 -18.11 -13.98
N LYS A 360 10.76 -16.83 -13.69
CA LYS A 360 11.68 -16.42 -12.61
C LYS A 360 11.23 -16.89 -11.25
N LEU A 361 9.93 -16.86 -11.00
CA LEU A 361 9.31 -17.40 -9.78
C LEU A 361 9.20 -18.94 -9.79
N GLY A 362 9.61 -19.60 -10.89
CA GLY A 362 9.59 -21.05 -11.02
C GLY A 362 8.19 -21.68 -11.20
N LEU A 363 7.14 -20.88 -11.40
CA LEU A 363 5.76 -21.35 -11.37
C LEU A 363 5.46 -22.43 -12.41
N HIS A 364 6.14 -22.43 -13.55
CA HIS A 364 5.95 -23.40 -14.64
C HIS A 364 6.51 -24.78 -14.30
N ARG A 365 7.40 -24.90 -13.30
CA ARG A 365 8.02 -26.17 -12.88
C ARG A 365 7.41 -26.73 -11.59
N MET A 366 6.68 -25.89 -10.85
CA MET A 366 6.08 -26.24 -9.57
C MET A 366 4.83 -27.09 -9.74
N THR A 367 4.69 -28.09 -8.91
CA THR A 367 3.44 -28.83 -8.69
C THR A 367 2.38 -27.92 -8.07
N LEU A 368 1.12 -28.36 -8.03
CA LEU A 368 0.04 -27.61 -7.39
C LEU A 368 0.36 -27.34 -5.91
N ASP A 369 0.84 -28.33 -5.18
CA ASP A 369 1.16 -28.20 -3.74
C ASP A 369 2.40 -27.32 -3.48
N GLU A 370 3.29 -27.18 -4.44
CA GLU A 370 4.39 -26.21 -4.40
C GLU A 370 3.94 -24.79 -4.76
N ARG A 371 2.89 -24.61 -5.59
CA ARG A 371 2.32 -23.29 -5.90
C ARG A 371 1.46 -22.74 -4.76
N ILE A 372 0.72 -23.62 -4.08
CA ILE A 372 -0.07 -23.33 -2.88
C ILE A 372 -0.02 -24.53 -1.95
N ALA A 373 0.50 -24.33 -0.74
CA ALA A 373 0.65 -25.40 0.22
C ALA A 373 -0.71 -26.06 0.59
N PRO A 374 -0.76 -27.34 0.96
CA PRO A 374 -1.95 -27.95 1.55
C PRO A 374 -2.43 -27.17 2.77
N LEU A 375 -3.76 -27.10 2.98
CA LEU A 375 -4.37 -26.24 4.00
C LEU A 375 -3.79 -26.45 5.41
N GLU A 376 -3.53 -27.69 5.79
CA GLU A 376 -2.93 -28.01 7.11
C GLU A 376 -1.53 -27.39 7.25
N GLN A 377 -0.70 -27.47 6.22
CA GLN A 377 0.61 -26.84 6.23
C GLN A 377 0.50 -25.30 6.23
N VAL A 378 -0.50 -24.73 5.55
CA VAL A 378 -0.80 -23.30 5.64
C VAL A 378 -1.09 -22.91 7.08
N ARG A 379 -1.97 -23.66 7.78
CA ARG A 379 -2.31 -23.41 9.19
C ARG A 379 -1.08 -23.46 10.11
N GLU A 380 -0.15 -24.39 9.84
CA GLU A 380 1.11 -24.51 10.58
C GLU A 380 2.08 -23.35 10.29
N THR A 381 2.02 -22.76 9.09
CA THR A 381 2.91 -21.66 8.67
C THR A 381 2.43 -20.31 9.19
N LEU A 382 1.12 -20.11 9.27
CA LEU A 382 0.53 -18.84 9.68
C LEU A 382 0.67 -18.63 11.19
N ARG A 383 0.97 -17.40 11.62
CA ARG A 383 0.93 -16.96 13.02
C ARG A 383 1.74 -17.85 13.96
N GLN A 384 2.91 -18.32 13.52
CA GLN A 384 3.84 -19.03 14.39
C GLN A 384 4.24 -18.15 15.59
N SER A 385 4.67 -18.77 16.70
CA SER A 385 4.96 -18.02 17.92
C SER A 385 6.03 -16.93 17.71
N ASP A 386 7.08 -17.24 16.95
CA ASP A 386 8.13 -16.29 16.62
C ASP A 386 7.61 -15.14 15.72
N HIS A 387 6.66 -15.40 14.82
CA HIS A 387 6.00 -14.36 14.03
C HIS A 387 5.19 -13.41 14.92
N LEU A 388 4.42 -13.96 15.87
CA LEU A 388 3.63 -13.18 16.81
C LEU A 388 4.52 -12.36 17.76
N ASP A 389 5.64 -12.92 18.22
CA ASP A 389 6.62 -12.22 19.07
C ASP A 389 7.24 -11.03 18.34
N GLN A 390 7.61 -11.18 17.06
CA GLN A 390 8.12 -10.06 16.26
C GLN A 390 7.05 -8.99 16.00
N ALA A 391 5.81 -9.37 15.72
CA ALA A 391 4.70 -8.45 15.55
C ALA A 391 4.40 -7.66 16.84
N ALA A 392 4.36 -8.33 17.99
CA ALA A 392 4.17 -7.70 19.29
C ALA A 392 5.33 -6.74 19.62
N ARG A 393 6.56 -7.11 19.30
CA ARG A 393 7.74 -6.24 19.45
C ARG A 393 7.62 -5.00 18.58
N ALA A 394 7.17 -5.14 17.32
CA ALA A 394 6.95 -4.01 16.42
C ALA A 394 5.83 -3.09 16.93
N ALA A 395 4.69 -3.67 17.35
CA ALA A 395 3.59 -2.94 17.95
C ALA A 395 4.05 -2.14 19.19
N ALA A 396 4.87 -2.77 20.03
CA ALA A 396 5.43 -2.12 21.20
C ALA A 396 6.39 -0.98 20.84
N SER A 397 7.26 -1.16 19.86
CA SER A 397 8.29 -0.17 19.49
C SER A 397 7.75 0.98 18.66
N SER A 398 6.61 0.82 17.97
CA SER A 398 6.06 1.85 17.07
C SER A 398 5.40 3.02 17.80
N VAL A 399 4.83 2.81 18.99
CA VAL A 399 4.05 3.84 19.70
C VAL A 399 4.93 5.04 20.07
N THR A 400 4.58 6.21 19.55
CA THR A 400 5.42 7.40 19.57
C THR A 400 4.76 8.55 20.34
N LEU A 401 5.41 9.04 21.37
CA LEU A 401 5.01 10.28 22.04
C LEU A 401 5.51 11.48 21.23
N ILE A 402 4.58 12.28 20.70
CA ILE A 402 4.88 13.45 19.89
C ILE A 402 4.96 14.71 20.76
N LYS A 403 4.02 14.85 21.70
CA LYS A 403 3.87 16.04 22.53
C LYS A 403 3.32 15.65 23.90
N ASP A 404 3.89 16.18 24.98
CA ASP A 404 3.35 16.11 26.36
C ASP A 404 3.81 17.34 27.13
N ARG A 405 3.32 18.50 26.69
CA ARG A 405 3.75 19.80 27.22
C ARG A 405 3.39 19.98 28.70
N ASP A 406 2.22 19.53 29.10
CA ASP A 406 1.68 19.71 30.44
C ASP A 406 2.03 18.55 31.38
N ALA A 407 2.91 17.62 30.95
CA ALA A 407 3.36 16.44 31.69
C ALA A 407 2.19 15.62 32.27
N GLN A 408 1.22 15.30 31.42
CA GLN A 408 0.03 14.54 31.81
C GLN A 408 0.29 13.03 31.97
N LEU A 409 1.40 12.56 31.40
CA LEU A 409 1.81 11.16 31.48
C LEU A 409 2.77 10.92 32.66
N PRO A 410 2.76 9.73 33.29
CA PRO A 410 1.80 8.66 33.09
C PRO A 410 0.44 8.96 33.73
N ILE A 411 -0.65 8.39 33.15
CA ILE A 411 -1.96 8.39 33.81
C ILE A 411 -2.01 7.34 34.91
N ALA A 412 -2.76 7.62 36.00
CA ALA A 412 -2.87 6.71 37.13
C ALA A 412 -4.28 6.75 37.75
N PRO A 413 -4.82 5.60 38.22
CA PRO A 413 -6.19 5.53 38.74
C PRO A 413 -6.44 6.33 40.01
N ASP A 414 -5.41 6.69 40.75
CA ASP A 414 -5.48 7.57 41.93
C ASP A 414 -5.72 9.03 41.56
N ARG A 415 -5.35 9.44 40.34
CA ARG A 415 -5.51 10.80 39.83
C ARG A 415 -6.54 10.92 38.72
N HIS A 416 -6.71 9.86 37.92
CA HIS A 416 -7.50 9.85 36.70
C HIS A 416 -8.49 8.66 36.68
N LYS A 417 -9.24 8.50 37.77
CA LYS A 417 -10.10 7.33 38.00
C LYS A 417 -11.16 7.13 36.92
N ARG A 418 -11.82 8.23 36.54
CA ARG A 418 -12.97 8.24 35.62
C ARG A 418 -12.51 8.72 34.25
N VAL A 419 -12.41 7.78 33.33
CA VAL A 419 -11.95 8.05 31.95
C VAL A 419 -13.14 8.08 31.00
N VAL A 420 -13.29 9.17 30.27
CA VAL A 420 -14.24 9.29 29.17
C VAL A 420 -13.51 9.11 27.86
N ILE A 421 -13.93 8.15 27.02
CA ILE A 421 -13.36 7.91 25.71
C ILE A 421 -14.26 8.53 24.64
N ILE A 422 -13.66 9.39 23.81
CA ILE A 422 -14.24 9.93 22.58
C ILE A 422 -13.54 9.21 21.42
N ALA A 423 -14.23 8.27 20.79
CA ALA A 423 -13.64 7.39 19.79
C ALA A 423 -14.24 7.62 18.40
N ASP A 424 -13.38 7.61 17.39
CA ASP A 424 -13.76 7.44 15.99
C ASP A 424 -13.49 5.99 15.58
N GLU A 425 -14.53 5.16 15.59
CA GLU A 425 -14.44 3.74 15.18
C GLU A 425 -14.38 3.58 13.65
N GLY A 426 -14.66 4.65 12.88
CA GLY A 426 -14.67 4.61 11.43
C GLY A 426 -15.66 3.62 10.83
N SER A 427 -15.58 3.45 9.53
CA SER A 427 -16.28 2.37 8.82
C SER A 427 -15.34 1.74 7.79
N SER A 428 -15.25 0.42 7.78
CA SER A 428 -14.43 -0.31 6.83
C SER A 428 -14.88 -0.07 5.40
N PHE A 429 -13.94 0.25 4.52
CA PHE A 429 -14.17 0.39 3.08
C PHE A 429 -14.78 -0.89 2.47
N PHE A 430 -14.39 -2.06 2.98
CA PHE A 430 -14.81 -3.36 2.42
C PHE A 430 -16.11 -3.90 3.01
N SER A 431 -16.48 -3.55 4.24
CA SER A 431 -17.58 -4.22 4.95
C SER A 431 -18.62 -3.29 5.55
N GLY A 432 -18.36 -1.97 5.63
CA GLY A 432 -19.21 -1.01 6.33
C GLY A 432 -19.30 -1.21 7.85
N ALA A 433 -18.66 -2.25 8.40
CA ALA A 433 -18.55 -2.47 9.85
C ALA A 433 -17.57 -1.46 10.48
N PRO A 434 -17.56 -1.28 11.81
CA PRO A 434 -16.51 -0.51 12.47
C PRO A 434 -15.12 -0.99 12.03
N GLU A 435 -14.29 -0.06 11.61
CA GLU A 435 -12.94 -0.34 11.15
C GLU A 435 -11.99 -0.56 12.32
N ARG A 436 -12.23 0.14 13.42
CA ARG A 436 -11.41 0.13 14.63
C ARG A 436 -12.24 -0.37 15.82
N ASP A 437 -11.73 -1.40 16.47
CA ASP A 437 -12.29 -1.93 17.72
C ASP A 437 -11.34 -1.58 18.88
N PHE A 438 -11.78 -0.73 19.79
CA PHE A 438 -11.01 -0.29 20.97
C PHE A 438 -11.28 -1.11 22.23
N THR A 439 -11.92 -2.27 22.12
CA THR A 439 -12.16 -3.19 23.24
C THR A 439 -10.88 -3.61 23.97
N PRO A 440 -9.75 -3.94 23.29
CA PRO A 440 -8.50 -4.27 23.98
C PRO A 440 -7.96 -3.15 24.86
N LEU A 441 -8.01 -1.90 24.37
CA LEU A 441 -7.56 -0.72 25.11
C LEU A 441 -8.45 -0.45 26.33
N ARG A 442 -9.78 -0.49 26.17
CA ARG A 442 -10.74 -0.30 27.26
C ARG A 442 -10.52 -1.34 28.36
N ALA A 443 -10.48 -2.62 28.01
CA ALA A 443 -10.21 -3.70 28.94
C ALA A 443 -8.84 -3.57 29.62
N GLY A 444 -7.82 -3.07 28.90
CA GLY A 444 -6.48 -2.80 29.42
C GLY A 444 -6.49 -1.74 30.53
N LEU A 445 -7.22 -0.64 30.34
CA LEU A 445 -7.41 0.42 31.35
C LEU A 445 -8.22 -0.08 32.54
N GLU A 446 -9.34 -0.78 32.31
CA GLU A 446 -10.20 -1.33 33.38
C GLU A 446 -9.44 -2.31 34.28
N ARG A 447 -8.61 -3.20 33.71
CA ARG A 447 -7.73 -4.11 34.48
C ARG A 447 -6.77 -3.37 35.41
N ARG A 448 -6.40 -2.14 35.07
CA ARG A 448 -5.52 -1.27 35.88
C ARG A 448 -6.30 -0.41 36.88
N GLY A 449 -7.62 -0.59 36.96
CA GLY A 449 -8.48 0.04 37.94
C GLY A 449 -9.10 1.36 37.53
N PHE A 450 -9.01 1.76 36.25
CA PHE A 450 -9.77 2.88 35.72
C PHE A 450 -11.26 2.51 35.57
N ILE A 451 -12.14 3.50 35.66
CA ILE A 451 -13.55 3.39 35.31
C ILE A 451 -13.73 4.06 33.95
N VAL A 452 -13.98 3.24 32.93
CA VAL A 452 -14.01 3.70 31.53
C VAL A 452 -15.44 3.77 31.03
N ARG A 453 -15.83 4.92 30.48
CA ARG A 453 -17.10 5.10 29.78
C ARG A 453 -16.91 5.72 28.39
N SER A 454 -17.83 5.45 27.50
CA SER A 454 -17.90 6.17 26.22
C SER A 454 -18.46 7.58 26.44
N PHE A 455 -18.06 8.47 25.56
CA PHE A 455 -18.67 9.80 25.45
C PHE A 455 -20.15 9.67 25.09
N ASP A 456 -20.96 10.48 25.74
CA ASP A 456 -22.38 10.63 25.46
C ASP A 456 -22.66 12.09 25.07
N SER A 457 -23.18 12.30 23.88
CA SER A 457 -23.51 13.62 23.35
C SER A 457 -24.60 14.35 24.13
N ASP A 458 -25.43 13.60 24.88
CA ASP A 458 -26.50 14.16 25.71
C ASP A 458 -26.06 14.43 27.15
N ALA A 459 -24.86 13.92 27.53
CA ALA A 459 -24.27 14.06 28.87
C ALA A 459 -22.80 14.53 28.77
N ILE A 460 -22.61 15.79 28.42
CA ILE A 460 -21.28 16.40 28.24
C ILE A 460 -20.47 16.29 29.53
N PRO A 461 -19.24 15.72 29.50
CA PRO A 461 -18.41 15.53 30.69
C PRO A 461 -17.99 16.87 31.32
N THR A 462 -17.94 16.87 32.64
CA THR A 462 -17.49 17.96 33.49
C THR A 462 -16.41 17.47 34.46
N PRO A 463 -15.64 18.34 35.12
CA PRO A 463 -14.67 17.92 36.16
C PRO A 463 -15.30 17.15 37.34
N ASP A 464 -16.61 17.29 37.56
CA ASP A 464 -17.31 16.58 38.63
C ASP A 464 -17.56 15.10 38.31
N ASP A 465 -17.55 14.70 37.01
CA ASP A 465 -17.88 13.33 36.57
C ASP A 465 -16.81 12.66 35.68
N ALA A 466 -15.75 13.40 35.30
CA ALA A 466 -14.62 12.88 34.52
C ALA A 466 -13.28 13.44 35.03
N ASP A 467 -12.27 12.58 35.14
CA ASP A 467 -10.92 12.93 35.57
C ASP A 467 -9.95 12.97 34.36
N LEU A 468 -10.32 12.33 33.26
CA LEU A 468 -9.53 12.25 32.03
C LEU A 468 -10.44 12.09 30.79
N ILE A 469 -10.16 12.84 29.76
CA ILE A 469 -10.72 12.64 28.41
C ILE A 469 -9.65 12.01 27.53
N LEU A 470 -9.99 10.90 26.89
CA LEU A 470 -9.09 10.21 25.96
C LEU A 470 -9.72 10.16 24.56
N TYR A 471 -9.18 10.93 23.63
CA TYR A 471 -9.56 10.85 22.23
C TYR A 471 -8.81 9.69 21.58
N LEU A 472 -9.55 8.74 21.01
CA LEU A 472 -9.03 7.62 20.22
C LEU A 472 -9.53 7.81 18.78
N ILE A 473 -8.65 8.32 17.95
CA ILE A 473 -9.01 8.74 16.59
C ILE A 473 -8.00 8.21 15.60
N GLY A 474 -8.21 8.54 14.37
CA GLY A 474 -7.23 8.33 13.33
C GLY A 474 -7.66 7.29 12.33
N GLN A 475 -7.65 7.70 11.10
CA GLN A 475 -7.89 6.87 9.93
C GLN A 475 -6.55 6.56 9.28
N GLU A 476 -6.30 5.29 8.98
CA GLU A 476 -5.18 4.91 8.11
C GLU A 476 -5.42 5.46 6.70
N ALA A 477 -4.38 5.45 5.86
CA ALA A 477 -4.51 5.88 4.48
C ALA A 477 -5.61 5.10 3.76
N THR A 478 -6.55 5.81 3.13
CA THR A 478 -7.73 5.22 2.50
C THR A 478 -7.96 5.86 1.13
N PRO A 479 -8.18 5.06 0.07
CA PRO A 479 -8.44 5.56 -1.27
C PRO A 479 -9.81 6.26 -1.37
N ALA A 480 -9.95 7.10 -2.39
CA ALA A 480 -11.17 7.83 -2.74
C ALA A 480 -11.63 8.85 -1.69
N HIS A 481 -10.69 9.38 -0.91
CA HIS A 481 -10.92 10.49 0.01
C HIS A 481 -10.12 11.72 -0.42
N SER A 482 -10.73 12.90 -0.34
CA SER A 482 -10.03 14.15 -0.68
C SER A 482 -8.94 14.48 0.33
N HIS A 483 -9.21 14.28 1.62
CA HIS A 483 -8.25 14.42 2.73
C HIS A 483 -8.80 13.79 4.00
N ILE A 484 -7.90 13.54 4.95
CA ILE A 484 -8.24 13.06 6.29
C ILE A 484 -8.08 14.24 7.26
N PHE A 485 -9.10 14.49 8.08
CA PHE A 485 -9.15 15.59 9.04
C PHE A 485 -9.98 15.21 10.27
N LEU A 486 -9.87 16.00 11.36
CA LEU A 486 -10.73 15.85 12.53
C LEU A 486 -12.10 16.48 12.29
N ASP A 487 -13.13 15.65 12.38
CA ASP A 487 -14.51 16.12 12.36
C ASP A 487 -15.08 16.12 13.79
N PHE A 488 -14.86 17.24 14.49
CA PHE A 488 -15.36 17.41 15.86
C PHE A 488 -16.90 17.34 15.94
N ALA A 489 -17.62 17.78 14.91
CA ALA A 489 -19.06 17.68 14.92
C ALA A 489 -19.54 16.22 14.92
N ARG A 490 -18.88 15.37 14.14
CA ARG A 490 -19.13 13.92 14.12
C ARG A 490 -18.72 13.25 15.42
N LEU A 491 -17.52 13.56 15.93
CA LEU A 491 -16.97 12.98 17.17
C LEU A 491 -17.86 13.29 18.40
N HIS A 492 -18.44 14.50 18.45
CA HIS A 492 -19.24 14.98 19.57
C HIS A 492 -20.74 14.92 19.30
N GLY A 493 -21.17 14.32 18.17
CA GLY A 493 -22.58 14.07 17.83
C GLY A 493 -23.35 15.29 17.32
N SER A 494 -22.79 16.49 17.34
CA SER A 494 -23.41 17.70 16.77
C SER A 494 -22.39 18.83 16.57
N PRO A 495 -22.65 19.80 15.66
CA PRO A 495 -21.82 21.01 15.52
C PRO A 495 -21.71 21.83 16.81
N ARG A 496 -22.78 21.89 17.62
CA ARG A 496 -22.78 22.61 18.91
C ARG A 496 -21.82 21.96 19.89
N ASN A 497 -21.89 20.66 20.06
CA ASN A 497 -21.02 19.91 20.98
C ASN A 497 -19.58 19.89 20.46
N GLY A 498 -19.37 19.86 19.13
CA GLY A 498 -18.05 19.93 18.51
C GLY A 498 -17.25 21.21 18.80
N MET A 499 -17.92 22.28 19.24
CA MET A 499 -17.26 23.52 19.68
C MET A 499 -16.77 23.46 21.14
N ILE A 500 -17.17 22.42 21.90
CA ILE A 500 -16.77 22.27 23.31
C ILE A 500 -15.39 21.65 23.36
N GLN A 501 -14.48 22.28 24.10
CA GLN A 501 -13.10 21.83 24.31
C GLN A 501 -12.86 21.60 25.80
N PHE A 502 -12.31 20.45 26.16
CA PHE A 502 -12.12 20.03 27.56
C PHE A 502 -10.74 20.37 28.12
N ASN A 503 -9.76 20.61 27.29
CA ASN A 503 -8.31 20.64 27.56
C ASN A 503 -7.87 21.55 28.71
N ARG A 504 -8.69 22.52 29.12
CA ARG A 504 -8.36 23.46 30.20
C ARG A 504 -9.06 23.14 31.53
N GLU A 505 -10.07 22.28 31.47
CA GLU A 505 -10.88 21.90 32.63
C GLU A 505 -10.61 20.46 33.07
N ILE A 506 -10.40 19.55 32.13
CA ILE A 506 -10.15 18.14 32.35
C ILE A 506 -8.88 17.74 31.59
N PRO A 507 -7.92 17.01 32.21
CA PRO A 507 -6.79 16.42 31.50
C PRO A 507 -7.26 15.70 30.24
N THR A 508 -6.65 16.01 29.09
CA THR A 508 -7.15 15.53 27.79
C THR A 508 -5.99 15.08 26.91
N LEU A 509 -6.04 13.83 26.47
CA LEU A 509 -5.04 13.21 25.61
C LEU A 509 -5.64 12.90 24.22
N LEU A 510 -4.84 13.08 23.20
CA LEU A 510 -5.17 12.73 21.82
C LEU A 510 -4.26 11.59 21.34
N VAL A 511 -4.85 10.48 20.91
CA VAL A 511 -4.14 9.34 20.31
C VAL A 511 -4.61 9.13 18.90
N SER A 512 -3.68 9.11 17.96
CA SER A 512 -3.93 8.75 16.56
C SER A 512 -3.55 7.30 16.28
N PHE A 513 -4.50 6.51 15.79
CA PHE A 513 -4.31 5.16 15.28
C PHE A 513 -4.21 5.10 13.74
N GLY A 514 -3.88 6.22 13.13
CA GLY A 514 -3.75 6.35 11.68
C GLY A 514 -2.84 7.51 11.31
N GLN A 515 -3.37 8.49 10.59
CA GLN A 515 -2.63 9.67 10.14
C GLN A 515 -1.92 10.38 11.29
N PRO A 516 -0.64 10.75 11.13
CA PRO A 516 0.15 11.30 12.24
C PRO A 516 0.02 12.82 12.42
N TYR A 517 -0.89 13.50 11.69
CA TYR A 517 -0.88 14.95 11.51
C TYR A 517 -2.04 15.70 12.19
N TYR A 518 -2.78 15.05 13.10
CA TYR A 518 -3.99 15.66 13.70
C TYR A 518 -3.72 16.88 14.59
N LEU A 519 -2.46 17.16 14.97
CA LEU A 519 -2.11 18.44 15.58
C LEU A 519 -2.38 19.63 14.66
N TYR A 520 -2.44 19.42 13.34
CA TYR A 520 -2.83 20.48 12.41
C TYR A 520 -4.25 20.99 12.66
N ASP A 521 -5.17 20.07 12.93
CA ASP A 521 -6.58 20.40 13.22
C ASP A 521 -6.82 20.71 14.71
N ALA A 522 -5.98 20.19 15.60
CA ALA A 522 -6.14 20.25 17.05
C ALA A 522 -4.85 20.65 17.78
N PRO A 523 -4.28 21.85 17.52
CA PRO A 523 -3.02 22.28 18.12
C PRO A 523 -3.11 22.50 19.63
N ASN A 524 -4.30 22.67 20.16
CA ASN A 524 -4.60 22.93 21.58
C ASN A 524 -4.42 21.69 22.47
N PHE A 525 -4.30 20.47 21.94
CA PHE A 525 -3.96 19.31 22.75
C PHE A 525 -2.52 19.39 23.24
N SER A 526 -2.34 19.29 24.55
CA SER A 526 -1.01 19.33 25.18
C SER A 526 -0.31 17.99 25.16
N THR A 527 -1.06 16.90 25.03
CA THR A 527 -0.53 15.53 24.92
C THR A 527 -1.05 14.87 23.63
N TYR A 528 -0.13 14.45 22.77
CA TYR A 528 -0.43 13.81 21.50
C TYR A 528 0.49 12.60 21.25
N ILE A 529 -0.13 11.47 20.89
CA ILE A 529 0.55 10.19 20.67
C ILE A 529 0.15 9.65 19.31
N ASN A 530 1.13 9.20 18.53
CA ASN A 530 0.92 8.44 17.30
C ASN A 530 1.13 6.94 17.54
N ALA A 531 0.09 6.15 17.29
CA ALA A 531 0.11 4.70 17.33
C ALA A 531 0.07 4.06 15.92
N TYR A 532 -0.21 4.84 14.89
CA TYR A 532 -0.21 4.55 13.44
C TYR A 532 -1.21 3.48 12.98
N ALA A 533 -1.52 2.46 13.78
CA ALA A 533 -2.46 1.39 13.47
C ALA A 533 -3.27 0.99 14.71
N SER A 534 -4.51 0.54 14.51
CA SER A 534 -5.43 0.15 15.60
C SER A 534 -5.36 -1.34 15.96
N LEU A 535 -4.24 -2.02 15.68
CA LEU A 535 -4.06 -3.43 15.99
C LEU A 535 -4.15 -3.72 17.50
N PRO A 536 -4.67 -4.89 17.93
CA PRO A 536 -4.79 -5.22 19.35
C PRO A 536 -3.48 -5.12 20.15
N ASP A 537 -2.34 -5.53 19.54
CA ASP A 537 -1.03 -5.45 20.19
C ASP A 537 -0.55 -4.00 20.34
N VAL A 538 -0.85 -3.14 19.38
CA VAL A 538 -0.57 -1.69 19.46
C VAL A 538 -1.39 -1.05 20.58
N GLN A 539 -2.66 -1.42 20.73
CA GLN A 539 -3.52 -0.92 21.80
C GLN A 539 -3.04 -1.39 23.18
N THR A 540 -2.60 -2.64 23.29
CA THR A 540 -2.02 -3.18 24.53
C THR A 540 -0.73 -2.42 24.88
N ALA A 541 0.16 -2.26 23.92
CA ALA A 541 1.39 -1.50 24.08
C ALA A 541 1.14 -0.04 24.47
N LEU A 542 0.13 0.59 23.87
CA LEU A 542 -0.26 1.96 24.22
C LEU A 542 -0.70 2.08 25.68
N VAL A 543 -1.54 1.16 26.17
CA VAL A 543 -1.98 1.17 27.59
C VAL A 543 -0.79 1.11 28.53
N GLU A 544 0.19 0.24 28.27
CA GLU A 544 1.40 0.13 29.09
C GLU A 544 2.18 1.46 29.14
N ARG A 545 2.25 2.17 28.02
CA ARG A 545 2.96 3.46 27.94
C ARG A 545 2.18 4.58 28.61
N LEU A 546 0.86 4.60 28.43
CA LEU A 546 0.00 5.56 29.09
C LEU A 546 0.10 5.46 30.61
N THR A 547 0.19 4.23 31.16
CA THR A 547 0.27 3.98 32.61
C THR A 547 1.70 3.98 33.17
N GLY A 548 2.71 4.12 32.31
CA GLY A 548 4.12 4.13 32.72
C GLY A 548 4.72 2.76 32.99
N ASP A 549 4.03 1.68 32.63
CA ASP A 549 4.55 0.30 32.74
C ASP A 549 5.69 0.04 31.74
N ALA A 550 5.72 0.79 30.62
CA ALA A 550 6.79 0.77 29.63
C ALA A 550 7.06 2.17 29.06
N PRO A 551 8.29 2.48 28.62
CA PRO A 551 8.61 3.76 28.00
C PRO A 551 8.11 3.87 26.56
N PHE A 552 7.87 5.10 26.09
CA PHE A 552 7.72 5.38 24.67
C PHE A 552 9.09 5.26 23.99
N THR A 553 9.21 4.43 22.95
CA THR A 553 10.45 4.22 22.22
C THR A 553 10.34 4.55 20.73
N GLY A 554 9.12 4.71 20.22
CA GLY A 554 8.88 5.02 18.82
C GLY A 554 9.48 6.39 18.42
N VAL A 555 10.02 6.45 17.21
CA VAL A 555 10.59 7.66 16.59
C VAL A 555 9.72 8.06 15.43
N SER A 556 9.16 9.29 15.46
CA SER A 556 8.29 9.72 14.36
C SER A 556 9.03 9.73 13.02
N PRO A 557 8.53 9.02 12.00
CA PRO A 557 9.14 9.03 10.67
C PRO A 557 8.76 10.26 9.84
N VAL A 558 7.94 11.13 10.40
CA VAL A 558 7.46 12.37 9.77
C VAL A 558 7.48 13.53 10.76
N ASP A 559 7.43 14.77 10.25
CA ASP A 559 7.17 15.93 11.08
C ASP A 559 5.67 16.04 11.40
N ALA A 560 5.27 15.56 12.58
CA ALA A 560 3.87 15.62 13.04
C ALA A 560 3.38 17.06 13.31
N PHE A 561 4.28 18.04 13.33
CA PHE A 561 3.96 19.46 13.48
C PHE A 561 3.79 20.19 12.13
N CYS A 562 3.85 19.46 11.02
CA CYS A 562 3.60 19.96 9.66
C CYS A 562 4.43 21.21 9.29
N GLY A 563 5.65 21.35 9.79
CA GLY A 563 6.51 22.53 9.61
C GLY A 563 5.97 23.81 10.27
N LYS A 564 5.06 23.69 11.27
CA LYS A 564 4.37 24.84 11.88
C LYS A 564 4.69 24.97 13.37
N GLU A 565 5.45 25.99 13.73
CA GLU A 565 5.85 26.25 15.11
C GLU A 565 4.65 26.34 16.08
N GLN A 566 3.53 26.93 15.65
CA GLN A 566 2.35 27.07 16.50
C GLN A 566 1.72 25.74 16.94
N LEU A 567 2.06 24.61 16.33
CA LEU A 567 1.56 23.29 16.74
C LEU A 567 2.35 22.69 17.92
N THR A 568 3.49 23.26 18.24
CA THR A 568 4.32 22.81 19.38
C THR A 568 3.81 23.32 20.72
N TRP A 569 2.95 24.33 20.73
CA TRP A 569 2.40 25.02 21.92
C TRP A 569 1.21 24.30 22.54
#